data_3f546182b0412fbb37ef4967a20a0c26
#
_entry.id   3f546182b0412fbb37ef4967a20a0c26
#
_cell.length_a   1.000
_cell.length_b   1.000
_cell.length_c   1.000
_cell.angle_alpha   90.00
_cell.angle_beta   90.00
_cell.angle_gamma   90.00
#
_symmetry.space_group_name_H-M   'P 1'
#
loop_
_entity.id
_entity.type
_entity.pdbx_description
1 polymer ?
#
loop_
_entity_poly.entity_id
_entity_poly.type
_entity_poly.pdbx_seq_one_letter_code
_entity_poly.pdbx_strand_id
1 'polypeptide(L)'
;MRLGVFYEHQLPQPWEEGSELKLFNNALEQIELADRLGFDNVWEVEHHFLEEYSHSSAPEVFLAAVSQRTKNIRLGHGICLSAPNYNHPARVAERLSTLDLLSGGRLEWGTGESGSLIEMHGFNVDPAQKTAMWREGVEQTANMMTMRPYPGYQGQFFSMPVRNIVPKPVQKPHPPIWMACSRRESILRAARNGVGALVFGFVDASQAKIWRDEYYQIIKSEECVPIGHTVNANFATLNGMMVHENADEAVRRGLDGFRFFGYSIAHYAVYGEHRPGRTNLWKRFQTIKDDMKETPGSGSIGTPKSVREHLKSYADVGVDQMIFIQQSGMNKHEHICEAMELFAKEVMPTLKEREDERIKKKTEELAPFIDAALKRKPRMAELTDEQVPNVESIGIVLERRAGKDYASAGGTYADPTRGGAIPMANRETFAKAAKVG
;
A
#
# COMPACT_ATOMS: atom_id res chain seq x y z
N MET A 1 -19.62 -8.55 2.38
CA MET A 1 -18.43 -8.14 1.59
C MET A 1 -17.90 -6.84 2.17
N ARG A 2 -16.58 -6.72 2.40
CA ARG A 2 -15.95 -5.47 2.86
C ARG A 2 -15.99 -4.42 1.77
N LEU A 3 -16.03 -3.16 2.17
CA LEU A 3 -16.20 -2.01 1.28
C LEU A 3 -15.13 -0.96 1.59
N GLY A 4 -14.34 -0.60 0.58
CA GLY A 4 -13.24 0.36 0.74
C GLY A 4 -13.33 1.52 -0.23
N VAL A 5 -12.60 2.59 0.05
CA VAL A 5 -12.39 3.74 -0.84
C VAL A 5 -10.95 3.82 -1.30
N PHE A 6 -10.71 4.36 -2.49
CA PHE A 6 -9.40 4.35 -3.15
C PHE A 6 -9.01 5.73 -3.63
N TYR A 7 -7.78 6.12 -3.39
CA TYR A 7 -7.24 7.43 -3.74
C TYR A 7 -5.95 7.34 -4.54
N GLU A 8 -5.99 7.93 -5.73
CA GLU A 8 -4.82 8.25 -6.57
C GLU A 8 -4.38 9.70 -6.39
N HIS A 9 -5.22 10.53 -5.80
CA HIS A 9 -5.09 11.99 -5.84
C HIS A 9 -4.96 12.51 -7.28
N GLN A 10 -5.92 12.12 -8.14
CA GLN A 10 -5.95 12.63 -9.51
C GLN A 10 -6.23 14.13 -9.51
N LEU A 11 -5.45 14.86 -10.29
CA LEU A 11 -5.61 16.30 -10.46
C LEU A 11 -5.43 16.69 -11.93
N PRO A 12 -6.50 16.65 -12.74
CA PRO A 12 -6.46 17.13 -14.11
C PRO A 12 -6.04 18.60 -14.23
N GLN A 13 -5.32 18.94 -15.30
CA GLN A 13 -4.99 20.33 -15.62
C GLN A 13 -6.23 21.13 -16.09
N PRO A 14 -6.27 22.48 -15.92
CA PRO A 14 -5.17 23.34 -15.43
C PRO A 14 -5.00 23.29 -13.91
N TRP A 15 -3.77 23.38 -13.46
CA TRP A 15 -3.47 23.51 -12.04
C TRP A 15 -3.40 24.98 -11.65
N GLU A 16 -4.22 25.38 -10.70
CA GLU A 16 -4.26 26.71 -10.12
C GLU A 16 -3.55 26.74 -8.77
N GLU A 17 -3.22 27.91 -8.29
CA GLU A 17 -2.68 28.07 -6.93
C GLU A 17 -3.66 27.49 -5.90
N GLY A 18 -3.16 26.62 -5.03
CA GLY A 18 -3.95 25.93 -4.01
C GLY A 18 -4.72 24.68 -4.49
N SER A 19 -4.66 24.29 -5.78
CA SER A 19 -5.35 23.10 -6.29
C SER A 19 -4.93 21.81 -5.54
N GLU A 20 -3.63 21.63 -5.33
CA GLU A 20 -3.11 20.46 -4.58
C GLU A 20 -3.53 20.50 -3.11
N LEU A 21 -3.44 21.66 -2.46
CA LEU A 21 -3.89 21.83 -1.07
C LEU A 21 -5.38 21.45 -0.92
N LYS A 22 -6.22 21.90 -1.85
CA LYS A 22 -7.65 21.57 -1.86
C LYS A 22 -7.87 20.07 -2.10
N LEU A 23 -7.12 19.46 -3.03
CA LEU A 23 -7.19 18.03 -3.32
C LEU A 23 -6.95 17.19 -2.05
N PHE A 24 -5.84 17.42 -1.35
CA PHE A 24 -5.49 16.69 -0.14
C PHE A 24 -6.47 16.93 1.02
N ASN A 25 -6.92 18.17 1.23
CA ASN A 25 -7.91 18.48 2.26
C ASN A 25 -9.26 17.81 1.97
N ASN A 26 -9.74 17.87 0.72
CA ASN A 26 -10.97 17.19 0.31
C ASN A 26 -10.88 15.68 0.53
N ALA A 27 -9.74 15.07 0.21
CA ALA A 27 -9.53 13.64 0.44
C ALA A 27 -9.58 13.29 1.92
N LEU A 28 -8.94 14.07 2.80
CA LEU A 28 -9.02 13.88 4.25
C LEU A 28 -10.46 13.95 4.76
N GLU A 29 -11.25 14.94 4.33
CA GLU A 29 -12.66 15.09 4.71
C GLU A 29 -13.51 13.91 4.22
N GLN A 30 -13.29 13.45 2.99
CA GLN A 30 -13.97 12.28 2.41
C GLN A 30 -13.63 11.00 3.20
N ILE A 31 -12.39 10.83 3.64
CA ILE A 31 -11.99 9.65 4.41
C ILE A 31 -12.54 9.69 5.83
N GLU A 32 -12.61 10.86 6.45
CA GLU A 32 -13.31 11.03 7.73
C GLU A 32 -14.80 10.70 7.60
N LEU A 33 -15.42 11.10 6.51
CA LEU A 33 -16.80 10.74 6.20
C LEU A 33 -16.93 9.23 6.02
N ALA A 34 -16.01 8.60 5.25
CA ALA A 34 -16.00 7.14 5.06
C ALA A 34 -15.92 6.37 6.39
N ASP A 35 -15.04 6.82 7.31
CA ASP A 35 -14.92 6.22 8.65
C ASP A 35 -16.23 6.32 9.44
N ARG A 36 -16.87 7.51 9.44
CA ARG A 36 -18.16 7.71 10.11
C ARG A 36 -19.30 6.90 9.51
N LEU A 37 -19.29 6.72 8.20
CA LEU A 37 -20.29 5.94 7.47
C LEU A 37 -20.08 4.42 7.55
N GLY A 38 -18.91 3.98 8.06
CA GLY A 38 -18.61 2.58 8.27
C GLY A 38 -18.00 1.85 7.07
N PHE A 39 -17.30 2.54 6.18
CA PHE A 39 -16.41 1.88 5.23
C PHE A 39 -15.28 1.15 5.96
N ASP A 40 -14.85 0.01 5.41
CA ASP A 40 -13.89 -0.86 6.08
C ASP A 40 -12.43 -0.44 5.87
N ASN A 41 -12.10 0.07 4.67
CA ASN A 41 -10.73 0.39 4.28
C ASN A 41 -10.67 1.69 3.48
N VAL A 42 -9.59 2.44 3.65
CA VAL A 42 -9.08 3.39 2.67
C VAL A 42 -7.79 2.84 2.07
N TRP A 43 -7.61 3.01 0.76
CA TRP A 43 -6.42 2.61 0.03
C TRP A 43 -5.80 3.81 -0.64
N GLU A 44 -4.52 4.06 -0.36
CA GLU A 44 -3.74 5.17 -0.89
C GLU A 44 -2.55 4.63 -1.68
N VAL A 45 -2.40 5.04 -2.93
CA VAL A 45 -1.33 4.57 -3.82
C VAL A 45 0.01 5.23 -3.54
N GLU A 46 1.10 4.66 -4.07
CA GLU A 46 2.38 5.32 -4.26
C GLU A 46 2.68 5.41 -5.75
N HIS A 47 2.67 6.64 -6.28
CA HIS A 47 3.04 6.93 -7.65
C HIS A 47 3.98 8.14 -7.73
N HIS A 48 4.89 8.10 -8.70
CA HIS A 48 5.87 9.14 -8.91
C HIS A 48 5.86 9.60 -10.36
N PHE A 49 5.91 10.92 -10.57
CA PHE A 49 6.03 11.55 -11.90
C PHE A 49 4.83 11.33 -12.83
N LEU A 50 3.71 10.82 -12.34
CA LEU A 50 2.53 10.52 -13.16
C LEU A 50 1.54 11.70 -13.26
N GLU A 51 1.96 12.87 -12.83
CA GLU A 51 1.30 14.18 -13.03
C GLU A 51 -0.23 14.12 -12.80
N GLU A 52 -1.06 14.43 -13.81
CA GLU A 52 -2.52 14.46 -13.68
C GLU A 52 -3.15 13.15 -13.17
N TYR A 53 -2.44 12.02 -13.32
CA TYR A 53 -2.93 10.72 -12.85
C TYR A 53 -2.79 10.56 -11.33
N SER A 54 -1.66 10.99 -10.76
CA SER A 54 -1.47 10.80 -9.32
C SER A 54 -0.52 11.83 -8.71
N HIS A 55 -0.98 12.51 -7.67
CA HIS A 55 -0.17 13.35 -6.79
C HIS A 55 0.23 12.64 -5.48
N SER A 56 -0.02 11.33 -5.37
CA SER A 56 0.29 10.52 -4.18
C SER A 56 1.70 9.95 -4.23
N SER A 57 2.68 10.75 -3.84
CA SER A 57 4.10 10.35 -3.83
C SER A 57 4.63 9.92 -2.46
N ALA A 58 3.87 10.14 -1.39
CA ALA A 58 4.25 9.80 -0.01
C ALA A 58 3.03 9.32 0.78
N PRO A 59 2.45 8.16 0.41
CA PRO A 59 1.21 7.67 1.01
C PRO A 59 1.30 7.46 2.51
N GLU A 60 2.46 7.07 3.04
CA GLU A 60 2.65 6.90 4.49
C GLU A 60 2.52 8.21 5.27
N VAL A 61 2.84 9.36 4.65
CA VAL A 61 2.67 10.68 5.28
C VAL A 61 1.19 11.04 5.33
N PHE A 62 0.48 10.85 4.22
CA PHE A 62 -0.95 11.09 4.14
C PHE A 62 -1.75 10.14 5.04
N LEU A 63 -1.47 8.85 5.01
CA LEU A 63 -2.13 7.86 5.87
C LEU A 63 -1.83 8.08 7.35
N ALA A 64 -0.67 8.64 7.72
CA ALA A 64 -0.41 9.06 9.09
C ALA A 64 -1.35 10.18 9.54
N ALA A 65 -1.61 11.17 8.68
CA ALA A 65 -2.60 12.21 8.96
C ALA A 65 -4.01 11.62 9.08
N VAL A 66 -4.41 10.73 8.15
CA VAL A 66 -5.69 10.00 8.20
C VAL A 66 -5.83 9.21 9.50
N SER A 67 -4.76 8.56 9.98
CA SER A 67 -4.80 7.73 11.19
C SER A 67 -5.23 8.50 12.44
N GLN A 68 -4.91 9.80 12.51
CA GLN A 68 -5.24 10.67 13.64
C GLN A 68 -6.63 11.32 13.51
N ARG A 69 -7.22 11.29 12.31
CA ARG A 69 -8.54 11.87 12.02
C ARG A 69 -9.65 10.80 11.97
N THR A 70 -9.29 9.52 11.98
CA THR A 70 -10.20 8.37 11.87
C THR A 70 -10.02 7.40 13.03
N LYS A 71 -11.02 6.53 13.26
CA LYS A 71 -11.00 5.60 14.42
C LYS A 71 -11.11 4.13 14.02
N ASN A 72 -11.88 3.81 12.97
CA ASN A 72 -12.26 2.43 12.65
C ASN A 72 -11.71 1.96 11.31
N ILE A 73 -11.74 2.84 10.28
CA ILE A 73 -11.33 2.51 8.93
C ILE A 73 -9.87 2.04 8.89
N ARG A 74 -9.60 0.92 8.22
CA ARG A 74 -8.24 0.39 8.04
C ARG A 74 -7.51 1.17 6.95
N LEU A 75 -6.21 1.30 7.09
CA LEU A 75 -5.35 2.18 6.30
C LEU A 75 -4.47 1.33 5.39
N GLY A 76 -4.79 1.28 4.11
CA GLY A 76 -4.09 0.48 3.14
C GLY A 76 -3.11 1.29 2.29
N HIS A 77 -1.86 0.85 2.20
CA HIS A 77 -1.04 1.19 1.06
C HIS A 77 -1.59 0.48 -0.17
N GLY A 78 -1.99 1.20 -1.14
CA GLY A 78 -2.59 0.63 -2.32
C GLY A 78 -1.86 0.89 -3.63
N ILE A 79 -0.52 0.86 -3.65
CA ILE A 79 0.49 0.02 -3.00
C ILE A 79 1.75 0.81 -2.60
N CYS A 80 2.64 0.21 -1.79
CA CYS A 80 4.01 0.65 -1.60
C CYS A 80 4.90 0.03 -2.68
N LEU A 81 5.69 0.83 -3.39
CA LEU A 81 6.66 0.36 -4.36
C LEU A 81 7.84 -0.32 -3.65
N SER A 82 7.93 -1.65 -3.75
CA SER A 82 8.76 -2.48 -2.87
C SER A 82 10.11 -2.89 -3.45
N ALA A 83 10.46 -2.47 -4.68
CA ALA A 83 11.82 -2.66 -5.17
C ALA A 83 12.80 -1.76 -4.38
N PRO A 84 13.97 -2.29 -3.94
CA PRO A 84 14.91 -1.56 -3.10
C PRO A 84 15.37 -0.20 -3.64
N ASN A 85 15.33 0.00 -4.95
CA ASN A 85 15.66 1.26 -5.60
C ASN A 85 14.62 2.37 -5.36
N TYR A 86 13.32 2.01 -5.23
CA TYR A 86 12.30 2.96 -4.81
C TYR A 86 12.38 3.20 -3.31
N ASN A 87 12.35 2.10 -2.55
CA ASN A 87 12.25 2.13 -1.11
C ASN A 87 13.16 1.07 -0.50
N HIS A 88 14.21 1.50 0.22
CA HIS A 88 15.07 0.57 0.94
C HIS A 88 14.25 -0.22 1.98
N PRO A 89 14.34 -1.58 2.03
CA PRO A 89 13.49 -2.42 2.89
C PRO A 89 13.45 -2.01 4.36
N ALA A 90 14.58 -1.57 4.93
CA ALA A 90 14.62 -1.08 6.31
C ALA A 90 13.74 0.18 6.48
N ARG A 91 13.78 1.11 5.51
CA ARG A 91 12.95 2.32 5.56
C ARG A 91 11.46 1.99 5.44
N VAL A 92 11.12 1.00 4.62
CA VAL A 92 9.74 0.48 4.52
C VAL A 92 9.30 -0.10 5.86
N ALA A 93 10.12 -0.99 6.45
CA ALA A 93 9.81 -1.61 7.74
C ALA A 93 9.61 -0.57 8.87
N GLU A 94 10.47 0.46 8.94
CA GLU A 94 10.38 1.54 9.93
C GLU A 94 9.12 2.38 9.74
N ARG A 95 8.84 2.85 8.52
CA ARG A 95 7.68 3.70 8.21
C ARG A 95 6.35 2.99 8.44
N LEU A 96 6.24 1.76 7.93
CA LEU A 96 5.01 0.96 8.12
C LEU A 96 4.79 0.58 9.58
N SER A 97 5.86 0.21 10.32
CA SER A 97 5.73 -0.05 11.75
C SER A 97 5.30 1.20 12.53
N THR A 98 5.82 2.37 12.16
CA THR A 98 5.42 3.66 12.76
C THR A 98 3.95 3.95 12.47
N LEU A 99 3.51 3.79 11.23
CA LEU A 99 2.10 3.99 10.84
C LEU A 99 1.16 3.00 11.54
N ASP A 100 1.58 1.73 11.69
CA ASP A 100 0.82 0.73 12.41
C ASP A 100 0.63 1.08 13.89
N LEU A 101 1.69 1.58 14.54
CA LEU A 101 1.63 2.11 15.91
C LEU A 101 0.69 3.32 16.03
N LEU A 102 0.84 4.32 15.14
CA LEU A 102 0.02 5.53 15.14
C LEU A 102 -1.46 5.25 14.91
N SER A 103 -1.76 4.23 14.09
CA SER A 103 -3.13 3.82 13.78
C SER A 103 -3.73 2.81 14.76
N GLY A 104 -2.96 2.33 15.75
CA GLY A 104 -3.42 1.30 16.69
C GLY A 104 -3.67 -0.06 16.02
N GLY A 105 -2.87 -0.44 15.02
CA GLY A 105 -2.96 -1.73 14.34
C GLY A 105 -3.97 -1.78 13.19
N ARG A 106 -4.30 -0.64 12.58
CA ARG A 106 -5.23 -0.58 11.44
C ARG A 106 -4.55 -0.64 10.06
N LEU A 107 -3.24 -0.80 9.99
CA LEU A 107 -2.50 -0.83 8.74
C LEU A 107 -2.77 -2.10 7.93
N GLU A 108 -2.92 -1.93 6.61
CA GLU A 108 -2.85 -2.96 5.56
C GLU A 108 -1.67 -2.63 4.64
N TRP A 109 -0.75 -3.57 4.49
CA TRP A 109 0.47 -3.34 3.70
C TRP A 109 0.32 -3.87 2.28
N GLY A 110 -0.12 -3.02 1.35
CA GLY A 110 -0.12 -3.33 -0.07
C GLY A 110 1.26 -3.14 -0.70
N THR A 111 1.63 -4.01 -1.61
CA THR A 111 2.93 -4.04 -2.28
C THR A 111 2.81 -4.11 -3.79
N GLY A 112 3.79 -3.57 -4.52
CA GLY A 112 3.78 -3.60 -5.97
C GLY A 112 5.14 -3.37 -6.61
N GLU A 113 5.15 -3.51 -7.95
CA GLU A 113 6.35 -3.52 -8.79
C GLU A 113 6.47 -2.29 -9.71
N SER A 114 5.47 -1.41 -9.73
CA SER A 114 5.17 -0.41 -10.79
C SER A 114 4.73 -1.01 -12.14
N GLY A 115 3.92 -0.25 -12.85
CA GLY A 115 3.49 -0.50 -14.24
C GLY A 115 4.02 0.52 -15.23
N SER A 116 4.72 1.57 -14.78
CA SER A 116 5.14 2.72 -15.59
C SER A 116 6.66 2.79 -15.78
N LEU A 117 7.08 2.93 -17.03
CA LEU A 117 8.51 3.16 -17.35
C LEU A 117 9.02 4.50 -16.82
N ILE A 118 8.13 5.51 -16.69
CA ILE A 118 8.51 6.82 -16.15
C ILE A 118 8.96 6.67 -14.69
N GLU A 119 8.24 5.90 -13.89
CA GLU A 119 8.65 5.61 -12.51
C GLU A 119 9.90 4.75 -12.46
N MET A 120 9.91 3.63 -13.18
CA MET A 120 11.04 2.70 -13.16
C MET A 120 12.34 3.37 -13.58
N HIS A 121 12.37 4.11 -14.67
CA HIS A 121 13.54 4.84 -15.13
C HIS A 121 13.94 5.98 -14.18
N GLY A 122 12.95 6.66 -13.58
CA GLY A 122 13.20 7.73 -12.60
C GLY A 122 13.98 7.26 -11.38
N PHE A 123 13.80 5.98 -10.99
CA PHE A 123 14.47 5.35 -9.83
C PHE A 123 15.48 4.26 -10.22
N ASN A 124 15.88 4.19 -11.49
CA ASN A 124 16.85 3.20 -11.98
C ASN A 124 16.45 1.75 -11.70
N VAL A 125 15.17 1.44 -11.84
CA VAL A 125 14.62 0.08 -11.74
C VAL A 125 14.62 -0.56 -13.12
N ASP A 126 15.28 -1.70 -13.27
CA ASP A 126 15.23 -2.49 -14.49
C ASP A 126 13.88 -3.20 -14.61
N PRO A 127 13.07 -2.89 -15.66
CA PRO A 127 11.78 -3.53 -15.87
C PRO A 127 11.84 -5.07 -15.94
N ALA A 128 12.95 -5.63 -16.42
CA ALA A 128 13.12 -7.07 -16.53
C ALA A 128 13.35 -7.75 -15.17
N GLN A 129 13.81 -6.99 -14.17
CA GLN A 129 14.13 -7.51 -12.84
C GLN A 129 13.12 -7.09 -11.75
N LYS A 130 12.16 -6.25 -12.07
CA LYS A 130 11.23 -5.66 -11.09
C LYS A 130 10.53 -6.67 -10.18
N THR A 131 10.17 -7.84 -10.73
CA THR A 131 9.52 -8.91 -9.95
C THR A 131 10.47 -9.54 -8.93
N ALA A 132 11.73 -9.76 -9.32
CA ALA A 132 12.75 -10.28 -8.39
C ALA A 132 13.10 -9.25 -7.31
N MET A 133 13.20 -7.96 -7.68
CA MET A 133 13.40 -6.84 -6.76
C MET A 133 12.25 -6.73 -5.75
N TRP A 134 11.00 -6.80 -6.24
CA TRP A 134 9.80 -6.82 -5.38
C TRP A 134 9.85 -7.95 -4.37
N ARG A 135 10.15 -9.17 -4.83
CA ARG A 135 10.20 -10.35 -3.96
C ARG A 135 11.24 -10.17 -2.85
N GLU A 136 12.46 -9.79 -3.21
CA GLU A 136 13.55 -9.56 -2.25
C GLU A 136 13.19 -8.45 -1.25
N GLY A 137 12.65 -7.31 -1.75
CA GLY A 137 12.24 -6.19 -0.92
C GLY A 137 11.16 -6.53 0.09
N VAL A 138 10.08 -7.20 -0.34
CA VAL A 138 8.96 -7.56 0.53
C VAL A 138 9.36 -8.60 1.56
N GLU A 139 10.06 -9.66 1.15
CA GLU A 139 10.48 -10.70 2.08
C GLU A 139 11.39 -10.15 3.19
N GLN A 140 12.36 -9.33 2.81
CA GLN A 140 13.29 -8.77 3.79
C GLN A 140 12.63 -7.71 4.69
N THR A 141 11.70 -6.92 4.16
CA THR A 141 10.90 -6.01 4.99
C THR A 141 10.08 -6.77 6.04
N ALA A 142 9.44 -7.88 5.68
CA ALA A 142 8.70 -8.72 6.62
C ALA A 142 9.62 -9.32 7.70
N ASN A 143 10.83 -9.80 7.32
CA ASN A 143 11.84 -10.28 8.26
C ASN A 143 12.29 -9.17 9.21
N MET A 144 12.53 -7.96 8.72
CA MET A 144 12.92 -6.79 9.53
C MET A 144 11.86 -6.39 10.56
N MET A 145 10.58 -6.55 10.25
CA MET A 145 9.49 -6.28 11.20
C MET A 145 9.41 -7.31 12.32
N THR A 146 9.86 -8.54 12.11
CA THR A 146 9.66 -9.66 13.03
C THR A 146 10.89 -10.01 13.87
N MET A 147 12.09 -9.96 13.28
CA MET A 147 13.32 -10.48 13.90
C MET A 147 13.99 -9.48 14.85
N ARG A 148 14.65 -9.98 15.89
CA ARG A 148 15.41 -9.20 16.93
C ARG A 148 16.70 -9.91 17.34
N PRO A 149 17.87 -9.45 16.84
CA PRO A 149 18.06 -8.49 15.76
C PRO A 149 17.71 -9.08 14.39
N TYR A 150 17.55 -8.23 13.38
CA TYR A 150 17.60 -8.68 11.99
C TYR A 150 19.03 -9.11 11.64
N PRO A 151 19.25 -10.35 11.15
CA PRO A 151 20.59 -10.94 11.05
C PRO A 151 21.47 -10.39 9.93
N GLY A 152 20.97 -9.36 9.23
CA GLY A 152 21.60 -8.86 8.01
C GLY A 152 21.20 -9.66 6.79
N TYR A 153 21.62 -9.19 5.63
CA TYR A 153 21.29 -9.82 4.34
C TYR A 153 22.31 -9.45 3.27
N GLN A 154 22.65 -10.41 2.44
CA GLN A 154 23.48 -10.22 1.26
C GLN A 154 22.71 -10.71 0.06
N GLY A 155 21.95 -9.80 -0.58
CA GLY A 155 21.06 -10.10 -1.69
C GLY A 155 21.61 -9.68 -3.04
N GLN A 156 20.78 -9.85 -4.06
CA GLN A 156 21.08 -9.42 -5.41
C GLN A 156 20.88 -7.90 -5.57
N PHE A 157 19.88 -7.33 -4.92
CA PHE A 157 19.45 -5.94 -5.16
C PHE A 157 19.75 -5.01 -4.00
N PHE A 158 19.98 -5.54 -2.79
CA PHE A 158 20.46 -4.76 -1.67
C PHE A 158 21.22 -5.62 -0.67
N SER A 159 22.00 -4.97 0.17
CA SER A 159 22.76 -5.60 1.26
C SER A 159 22.65 -4.78 2.51
N MET A 160 22.55 -5.45 3.66
CA MET A 160 22.47 -4.80 4.95
C MET A 160 23.16 -5.64 6.04
N PRO A 161 23.99 -5.03 6.90
CA PRO A 161 24.57 -5.75 8.04
C PRO A 161 23.52 -6.01 9.13
N VAL A 162 23.90 -6.80 10.14
CA VAL A 162 23.10 -7.04 11.34
C VAL A 162 22.65 -5.72 11.97
N ARG A 163 21.34 -5.53 12.16
CA ARG A 163 20.75 -4.35 12.82
C ARG A 163 19.45 -4.72 13.52
N ASN A 164 19.15 -4.05 14.61
CA ASN A 164 17.83 -4.15 15.22
C ASN A 164 16.93 -3.03 14.66
N ILE A 165 16.01 -3.41 13.78
CA ILE A 165 15.09 -2.44 13.13
C ILE A 165 13.99 -2.06 14.12
N VAL A 166 13.83 -0.77 14.36
CA VAL A 166 12.83 -0.22 15.29
C VAL A 166 12.13 0.99 14.64
N PRO A 167 10.84 1.23 14.99
CA PRO A 167 10.01 0.44 15.91
C PRO A 167 9.54 -0.89 15.30
N LYS A 168 8.86 -1.71 16.10
CA LYS A 168 8.13 -2.90 15.62
C LYS A 168 6.64 -2.60 15.55
N PRO A 169 5.89 -3.19 14.59
CA PRO A 169 4.45 -2.94 14.47
C PRO A 169 3.66 -3.49 15.65
N VAL A 170 2.44 -2.95 15.87
CA VAL A 170 1.45 -3.49 16.82
C VAL A 170 0.96 -4.84 16.35
N GLN A 171 0.58 -4.95 15.08
CA GLN A 171 0.10 -6.19 14.47
C GLN A 171 1.21 -7.24 14.45
N LYS A 172 0.91 -8.48 14.85
CA LYS A 172 1.87 -9.58 14.91
C LYS A 172 1.46 -10.70 13.97
N PRO A 173 2.44 -11.24 13.24
CA PRO A 173 3.87 -10.93 13.22
C PRO A 173 4.20 -9.60 12.51
N HIS A 174 3.37 -9.16 11.58
CA HIS A 174 3.42 -7.89 10.82
C HIS A 174 2.02 -7.57 10.27
N PRO A 175 1.77 -6.35 9.74
CA PRO A 175 0.51 -6.02 9.05
C PRO A 175 0.21 -6.98 7.90
N PRO A 176 -1.08 -7.25 7.57
CA PRO A 176 -1.45 -8.08 6.43
C PRO A 176 -0.84 -7.57 5.13
N ILE A 177 -0.24 -8.48 4.34
CA ILE A 177 0.42 -8.14 3.07
C ILE A 177 -0.57 -8.34 1.92
N TRP A 178 -0.57 -7.37 0.99
CA TRP A 178 -1.33 -7.43 -0.25
C TRP A 178 -0.42 -7.19 -1.45
N MET A 179 -0.85 -7.61 -2.63
CA MET A 179 -0.14 -7.37 -3.88
C MET A 179 -1.09 -6.79 -4.93
N ALA A 180 -0.65 -5.72 -5.61
CA ALA A 180 -1.37 -5.20 -6.76
C ALA A 180 -1.33 -6.19 -7.94
N CYS A 181 -2.50 -6.46 -8.53
CA CYS A 181 -2.69 -7.45 -9.56
C CYS A 181 -3.44 -6.83 -10.75
N SER A 182 -2.75 -6.60 -11.86
CA SER A 182 -3.36 -6.05 -13.10
C SER A 182 -3.77 -7.14 -14.10
N ARG A 183 -3.45 -8.40 -13.85
CA ARG A 183 -3.72 -9.54 -14.73
C ARG A 183 -3.75 -10.85 -13.94
N ARG A 184 -4.37 -11.89 -14.54
CA ARG A 184 -4.54 -13.21 -13.94
C ARG A 184 -3.24 -13.77 -13.34
N GLU A 185 -2.12 -13.66 -14.06
CA GLU A 185 -0.84 -14.20 -13.57
C GLU A 185 -0.36 -13.57 -12.26
N SER A 186 -0.55 -12.26 -12.07
CA SER A 186 -0.21 -11.58 -10.81
C SER A 186 -1.12 -12.02 -9.66
N ILE A 187 -2.40 -12.36 -9.93
CA ILE A 187 -3.32 -12.92 -8.94
C ILE A 187 -2.83 -14.31 -8.46
N LEU A 188 -2.44 -15.18 -9.40
CA LEU A 188 -1.90 -16.49 -9.05
C LEU A 188 -0.57 -16.38 -8.29
N ARG A 189 0.26 -15.38 -8.64
CA ARG A 189 1.49 -15.08 -7.90
C ARG A 189 1.22 -14.57 -6.48
N ALA A 190 0.22 -13.71 -6.28
CA ALA A 190 -0.22 -13.29 -4.96
C ALA A 190 -0.61 -14.50 -4.10
N ALA A 191 -1.40 -15.44 -4.65
CA ALA A 191 -1.78 -16.66 -3.97
C ALA A 191 -0.58 -17.55 -3.60
N ARG A 192 0.37 -17.75 -4.53
CA ARG A 192 1.59 -18.53 -4.26
C ARG A 192 2.45 -17.93 -3.14
N ASN A 193 2.43 -16.61 -3.01
CA ASN A 193 3.14 -15.91 -1.95
C ASN A 193 2.32 -15.72 -0.66
N GLY A 194 1.10 -16.25 -0.58
CA GLY A 194 0.25 -16.16 0.61
C GLY A 194 -0.19 -14.73 0.95
N VAL A 195 -0.31 -13.84 -0.04
CA VAL A 195 -0.69 -12.45 0.14
C VAL A 195 -2.05 -12.15 -0.51
N GLY A 196 -2.74 -11.14 0.00
CA GLY A 196 -4.01 -10.69 -0.56
C GLY A 196 -3.85 -10.15 -1.98
N ALA A 197 -4.82 -10.42 -2.85
CA ALA A 197 -4.86 -9.90 -4.21
C ALA A 197 -5.69 -8.62 -4.28
N LEU A 198 -5.04 -7.48 -4.63
CA LEU A 198 -5.70 -6.21 -5.00
C LEU A 198 -5.82 -6.17 -6.52
N VAL A 199 -7.01 -6.42 -7.06
CA VAL A 199 -7.21 -6.67 -8.49
C VAL A 199 -7.69 -5.42 -9.22
N PHE A 200 -6.84 -4.87 -10.07
CA PHE A 200 -7.11 -3.73 -10.95
C PHE A 200 -7.58 -4.17 -12.34
N GLY A 201 -8.59 -5.05 -12.39
CA GLY A 201 -8.98 -5.72 -13.63
C GLY A 201 -10.34 -5.33 -14.20
N PHE A 202 -11.17 -4.57 -13.50
CA PHE A 202 -12.52 -4.12 -13.90
C PHE A 202 -13.34 -5.20 -14.65
N VAL A 203 -13.31 -6.41 -14.15
CA VAL A 203 -14.00 -7.57 -14.74
C VAL A 203 -15.38 -7.72 -14.13
N ASP A 204 -16.29 -8.40 -14.83
CA ASP A 204 -17.60 -8.76 -14.28
C ASP A 204 -17.52 -9.82 -13.17
N ALA A 205 -18.62 -10.06 -12.49
CA ALA A 205 -18.69 -11.00 -11.37
C ALA A 205 -18.36 -12.44 -11.78
N SER A 206 -18.66 -12.83 -13.03
CA SER A 206 -18.37 -14.20 -13.52
C SER A 206 -16.87 -14.41 -13.70
N GLN A 207 -16.17 -13.45 -14.28
CA GLN A 207 -14.72 -13.48 -14.40
C GLN A 207 -14.02 -13.32 -13.05
N ALA A 208 -14.54 -12.45 -12.17
CA ALA A 208 -14.05 -12.31 -10.80
C ALA A 208 -14.15 -13.63 -10.02
N LYS A 209 -15.24 -14.39 -10.21
CA LYS A 209 -15.40 -15.74 -9.64
C LYS A 209 -14.30 -16.69 -10.08
N ILE A 210 -13.99 -16.74 -11.39
CA ILE A 210 -12.96 -17.63 -11.94
C ILE A 210 -11.60 -17.30 -11.28
N TRP A 211 -11.20 -16.04 -11.29
CA TRP A 211 -9.93 -15.60 -10.72
C TRP A 211 -9.83 -15.82 -9.22
N ARG A 212 -10.93 -15.55 -8.50
CA ARG A 212 -11.04 -15.78 -7.06
C ARG A 212 -10.92 -17.28 -6.74
N ASP A 213 -11.61 -18.15 -7.49
CA ASP A 213 -11.57 -19.59 -7.27
C ASP A 213 -10.17 -20.16 -7.51
N GLU A 214 -9.48 -19.74 -8.58
CA GLU A 214 -8.08 -20.08 -8.84
C GLU A 214 -7.15 -19.59 -7.73
N TYR A 215 -7.34 -18.35 -7.24
CA TYR A 215 -6.59 -17.79 -6.13
C TYR A 215 -6.73 -18.67 -4.88
N TYR A 216 -7.94 -19.01 -4.48
CA TYR A 216 -8.18 -19.81 -3.28
C TYR A 216 -7.75 -21.28 -3.47
N GLN A 217 -7.81 -21.82 -4.69
CA GLN A 217 -7.27 -23.14 -4.96
C GLN A 217 -5.77 -23.21 -4.67
N ILE A 218 -5.01 -22.19 -5.07
CA ILE A 218 -3.57 -22.12 -4.79
C ILE A 218 -3.33 -21.90 -3.29
N ILE A 219 -4.07 -21.01 -2.62
CA ILE A 219 -3.95 -20.81 -1.16
C ILE A 219 -4.11 -22.14 -0.40
N LYS A 220 -4.99 -23.02 -0.86
CA LYS A 220 -5.24 -24.33 -0.25
C LYS A 220 -4.28 -25.43 -0.69
N SER A 221 -3.34 -25.15 -1.60
CA SER A 221 -2.42 -26.12 -2.18
C SER A 221 -1.02 -26.03 -1.59
N GLU A 222 -0.15 -26.94 -2.01
CA GLU A 222 1.28 -26.93 -1.68
C GLU A 222 2.06 -25.82 -2.40
N GLU A 223 1.49 -25.20 -3.45
CA GLU A 223 2.09 -24.10 -4.16
C GLU A 223 2.17 -22.82 -3.29
N CYS A 224 1.31 -22.69 -2.28
CA CYS A 224 1.34 -21.54 -1.37
C CYS A 224 2.52 -21.65 -0.41
N VAL A 225 3.54 -20.81 -0.64
CA VAL A 225 4.70 -20.62 0.24
C VAL A 225 4.77 -19.14 0.62
N PRO A 226 4.34 -18.76 1.84
CA PRO A 226 4.19 -17.37 2.22
C PRO A 226 5.49 -16.57 2.13
N ILE A 227 5.44 -15.39 1.51
CA ILE A 227 6.58 -14.47 1.46
C ILE A 227 6.80 -13.80 2.83
N GLY A 228 5.73 -13.50 3.56
CA GLY A 228 5.75 -12.98 4.93
C GLY A 228 5.66 -14.09 5.98
N HIS A 229 5.37 -13.69 7.22
CA HIS A 229 5.24 -14.59 8.37
C HIS A 229 3.77 -14.91 8.71
N THR A 230 2.84 -14.52 7.84
CA THR A 230 1.41 -14.85 7.89
C THR A 230 0.87 -14.99 6.48
N VAL A 231 -0.33 -15.55 6.35
CA VAL A 231 -1.06 -15.62 5.07
C VAL A 231 -2.25 -14.66 5.15
N ASN A 232 -2.36 -13.77 4.15
CA ASN A 232 -3.52 -12.91 3.98
C ASN A 232 -4.37 -13.45 2.81
N ALA A 233 -5.29 -14.36 3.11
CA ALA A 233 -6.16 -14.97 2.11
C ALA A 233 -7.40 -14.10 1.83
N ASN A 234 -7.21 -13.03 1.05
CA ASN A 234 -8.28 -12.12 0.64
C ASN A 234 -8.15 -11.74 -0.83
N PHE A 235 -9.30 -11.62 -1.50
CA PHE A 235 -9.42 -11.19 -2.89
C PHE A 235 -10.26 -9.93 -2.97
N ALA A 236 -9.65 -8.82 -3.38
CA ALA A 236 -10.29 -7.53 -3.54
C ALA A 236 -10.30 -7.09 -5.01
N THR A 237 -11.37 -6.40 -5.44
CA THR A 237 -11.46 -5.81 -6.79
C THR A 237 -11.98 -4.38 -6.71
N LEU A 238 -11.82 -3.62 -7.79
CA LEU A 238 -12.12 -2.20 -7.85
C LEU A 238 -13.26 -1.89 -8.80
N ASN A 239 -14.07 -0.89 -8.42
CA ASN A 239 -15.10 -0.28 -9.26
C ASN A 239 -15.08 1.24 -9.11
N GLY A 240 -15.51 1.98 -10.14
CA GLY A 240 -15.91 3.38 -9.98
C GLY A 240 -17.17 3.47 -9.13
N MET A 241 -17.35 4.55 -8.38
CA MET A 241 -18.57 4.77 -7.59
C MET A 241 -19.08 6.20 -7.72
N MET A 242 -20.36 6.32 -8.11
CA MET A 242 -21.14 7.56 -8.00
C MET A 242 -22.61 7.19 -7.87
N VAL A 243 -23.18 7.33 -6.68
CA VAL A 243 -24.57 6.94 -6.40
C VAL A 243 -25.43 8.18 -6.32
N HIS A 244 -26.55 8.18 -7.07
CA HIS A 244 -27.55 9.23 -7.03
C HIS A 244 -28.94 8.63 -7.29
N GLU A 245 -30.01 9.22 -6.77
CA GLU A 245 -31.39 8.71 -6.98
C GLU A 245 -31.80 8.74 -8.46
N ASN A 246 -31.31 9.71 -9.20
CA ASN A 246 -31.46 9.82 -10.66
C ASN A 246 -30.24 9.23 -11.38
N ALA A 247 -30.45 8.25 -12.28
CA ALA A 247 -29.41 7.56 -13.01
C ALA A 247 -28.57 8.47 -13.92
N ASP A 248 -29.22 9.39 -14.64
CA ASP A 248 -28.55 10.31 -15.57
C ASP A 248 -27.63 11.26 -14.78
N GLU A 249 -28.06 11.67 -13.60
CA GLU A 249 -27.27 12.53 -12.72
C GLU A 249 -26.06 11.79 -12.13
N ALA A 250 -26.20 10.52 -11.76
CA ALA A 250 -25.08 9.70 -11.35
C ALA A 250 -24.02 9.57 -12.46
N VAL A 251 -24.46 9.30 -13.68
CA VAL A 251 -23.60 9.22 -14.87
C VAL A 251 -22.92 10.56 -15.14
N ARG A 252 -23.66 11.66 -15.15
CA ARG A 252 -23.12 13.01 -15.35
C ARG A 252 -22.05 13.40 -14.34
N ARG A 253 -22.21 12.95 -13.08
CA ARG A 253 -21.28 13.28 -11.97
C ARG A 253 -20.03 12.40 -11.92
N GLY A 254 -20.10 11.12 -12.35
CA GLY A 254 -19.08 10.15 -12.05
C GLY A 254 -18.41 9.46 -13.24
N LEU A 255 -19.11 9.33 -14.39
CA LEU A 255 -18.62 8.48 -15.48
C LEU A 255 -17.35 9.02 -16.14
N ASP A 256 -17.29 10.33 -16.43
CA ASP A 256 -16.12 10.94 -17.05
C ASP A 256 -14.88 10.84 -16.14
N GLY A 257 -15.05 10.96 -14.83
CA GLY A 257 -13.96 10.75 -13.89
C GLY A 257 -13.43 9.32 -13.92
N PHE A 258 -14.31 8.32 -13.90
CA PHE A 258 -13.92 6.92 -13.98
C PHE A 258 -13.27 6.57 -15.34
N ARG A 259 -13.79 7.11 -16.45
CA ARG A 259 -13.17 6.96 -17.78
C ARG A 259 -11.77 7.60 -17.83
N PHE A 260 -11.59 8.77 -17.22
CA PHE A 260 -10.28 9.41 -17.13
C PHE A 260 -9.28 8.60 -16.33
N PHE A 261 -9.72 7.95 -15.25
CA PHE A 261 -8.87 7.00 -14.52
C PHE A 261 -8.36 5.88 -15.44
N GLY A 262 -9.25 5.23 -16.18
CA GLY A 262 -8.87 4.19 -17.14
C GLY A 262 -7.97 4.69 -18.28
N TYR A 263 -8.27 5.88 -18.81
CA TYR A 263 -7.45 6.53 -19.83
C TYR A 263 -6.03 6.81 -19.35
N SER A 264 -5.89 7.30 -18.11
CA SER A 264 -4.59 7.63 -17.52
C SER A 264 -3.73 6.39 -17.31
N ILE A 265 -4.31 5.29 -16.81
CA ILE A 265 -3.60 3.99 -16.75
C ILE A 265 -3.13 3.56 -18.14
N ALA A 266 -4.02 3.61 -19.14
CA ALA A 266 -3.67 3.21 -20.50
C ALA A 266 -2.56 4.10 -21.09
N HIS A 267 -2.56 5.40 -20.77
CA HIS A 267 -1.51 6.32 -21.19
C HIS A 267 -0.14 5.95 -20.60
N TYR A 268 -0.04 5.73 -19.29
CA TYR A 268 1.25 5.50 -18.64
C TYR A 268 1.77 4.06 -18.76
N ALA A 269 0.86 3.08 -18.88
CA ALA A 269 1.23 1.67 -18.81
C ALA A 269 1.15 0.92 -20.15
N VAL A 270 0.44 1.46 -21.17
CA VAL A 270 0.12 0.68 -22.39
C VAL A 270 0.43 1.40 -23.69
N TYR A 271 -0.13 2.60 -23.95
CA TYR A 271 -0.13 3.20 -25.30
C TYR A 271 0.40 4.63 -25.38
N GLY A 272 0.58 5.33 -24.25
CA GLY A 272 0.82 6.76 -24.27
C GLY A 272 2.28 7.15 -24.46
N GLU A 273 2.50 8.30 -25.08
CA GLU A 273 3.77 9.01 -25.08
C GLU A 273 3.63 10.26 -24.20
N HIS A 274 4.48 10.35 -23.19
CA HIS A 274 4.44 11.41 -22.20
C HIS A 274 5.66 12.33 -22.29
N ARG A 275 5.41 13.62 -22.26
CA ARG A 275 6.44 14.66 -22.17
C ARG A 275 6.31 15.34 -20.80
N PRO A 276 7.21 15.09 -19.85
CA PRO A 276 7.15 15.62 -18.50
C PRO A 276 6.93 17.15 -18.47
N GLY A 277 5.94 17.59 -17.72
CA GLY A 277 5.54 18.99 -17.58
C GLY A 277 4.98 19.63 -18.87
N ARG A 278 4.66 18.86 -19.90
CA ARG A 278 4.15 19.39 -21.19
C ARG A 278 2.94 18.64 -21.70
N THR A 279 2.71 17.40 -21.29
CA THR A 279 1.53 16.63 -21.69
C THR A 279 0.35 17.08 -20.85
N ASN A 280 -0.79 17.37 -21.49
CA ASN A 280 -2.06 17.61 -20.81
C ASN A 280 -2.97 16.42 -21.10
N LEU A 281 -3.09 15.51 -20.10
CA LEU A 281 -3.88 14.29 -20.25
C LEU A 281 -5.36 14.56 -20.30
N TRP A 282 -5.86 15.49 -19.48
CA TRP A 282 -7.27 15.85 -19.47
C TRP A 282 -7.73 16.37 -20.81
N LYS A 283 -6.95 17.25 -21.43
CA LYS A 283 -7.26 17.78 -22.78
C LYS A 283 -7.28 16.66 -23.82
N ARG A 284 -6.32 15.72 -23.78
CA ARG A 284 -6.31 14.57 -24.68
C ARG A 284 -7.51 13.66 -24.45
N PHE A 285 -7.83 13.36 -23.20
CA PHE A 285 -8.99 12.56 -22.82
C PHE A 285 -10.30 13.15 -23.36
N GLN A 286 -10.50 14.47 -23.26
CA GLN A 286 -11.70 15.12 -23.80
C GLN A 286 -11.93 14.89 -25.30
N THR A 287 -10.89 14.58 -26.07
CA THR A 287 -11.02 14.32 -27.51
C THR A 287 -11.43 12.88 -27.83
N ILE A 288 -11.36 11.95 -26.87
CA ILE A 288 -11.63 10.52 -27.13
C ILE A 288 -12.61 9.88 -26.15
N LYS A 289 -13.07 10.61 -25.15
CA LYS A 289 -13.89 10.05 -24.07
C LYS A 289 -15.17 9.37 -24.53
N ASP A 290 -15.78 9.90 -25.59
CA ASP A 290 -17.03 9.36 -26.14
C ASP A 290 -16.84 8.08 -26.97
N ASP A 291 -15.59 7.81 -27.40
CA ASP A 291 -15.19 6.57 -28.07
C ASP A 291 -14.78 5.46 -27.09
N MET A 292 -14.66 5.78 -25.81
CA MET A 292 -14.27 4.80 -24.78
C MET A 292 -15.41 3.84 -24.48
N LYS A 293 -15.09 2.53 -24.53
CA LYS A 293 -16.04 1.48 -24.15
C LYS A 293 -16.28 1.48 -22.65
N GLU A 294 -17.51 1.24 -22.25
CA GLU A 294 -17.83 0.96 -20.85
C GLU A 294 -17.24 -0.37 -20.41
N THR A 295 -16.91 -0.44 -19.14
CA THR A 295 -16.41 -1.65 -18.49
C THR A 295 -17.33 -2.04 -17.33
N PRO A 296 -17.31 -3.30 -16.87
CA PRO A 296 -18.07 -3.70 -15.69
C PRO A 296 -17.76 -2.84 -14.43
N GLY A 297 -16.58 -2.23 -14.37
CA GLY A 297 -16.19 -1.32 -13.30
C GLY A 297 -17.03 -0.06 -13.17
N SER A 298 -17.79 0.35 -14.19
CA SER A 298 -18.74 1.48 -14.13
C SER A 298 -20.09 1.11 -13.52
N GLY A 299 -20.36 -0.16 -13.22
CA GLY A 299 -21.65 -0.62 -12.72
C GLY A 299 -22.04 -0.11 -11.32
N SER A 300 -21.11 0.53 -10.61
CA SER A 300 -21.41 1.23 -9.34
C SER A 300 -21.62 2.75 -9.54
N ILE A 301 -21.83 3.20 -10.78
CA ILE A 301 -22.25 4.55 -11.12
C ILE A 301 -23.73 4.47 -11.54
N GLY A 302 -24.65 4.85 -10.66
CA GLY A 302 -26.08 4.69 -10.91
C GLY A 302 -26.97 4.92 -9.70
N THR A 303 -28.19 4.39 -9.77
CA THR A 303 -29.14 4.47 -8.65
C THR A 303 -28.78 3.49 -7.53
N PRO A 304 -29.24 3.71 -6.28
CA PRO A 304 -29.03 2.76 -5.18
C PRO A 304 -29.49 1.34 -5.54
N LYS A 305 -30.59 1.20 -6.29
CA LYS A 305 -31.08 -0.12 -6.71
C LYS A 305 -30.11 -0.81 -7.66
N SER A 306 -29.73 -0.14 -8.76
CA SER A 306 -28.82 -0.73 -9.75
C SER A 306 -27.44 -1.06 -9.18
N VAL A 307 -26.91 -0.16 -8.35
CA VAL A 307 -25.62 -0.36 -7.66
C VAL A 307 -25.66 -1.54 -6.69
N ARG A 308 -26.75 -1.68 -5.94
CA ARG A 308 -26.95 -2.83 -5.02
C ARG A 308 -26.98 -4.15 -5.78
N GLU A 309 -27.75 -4.23 -6.88
CA GLU A 309 -27.86 -5.41 -7.72
C GLU A 309 -26.49 -5.78 -8.32
N HIS A 310 -25.76 -4.79 -8.83
CA HIS A 310 -24.43 -4.97 -9.38
C HIS A 310 -23.45 -5.50 -8.33
N LEU A 311 -23.33 -4.86 -7.18
CA LEU A 311 -22.39 -5.27 -6.13
C LEU A 311 -22.77 -6.60 -5.47
N LYS A 312 -24.08 -6.88 -5.37
CA LYS A 312 -24.56 -8.17 -4.87
C LYS A 312 -24.04 -9.32 -5.75
N SER A 313 -23.93 -9.15 -7.06
CA SER A 313 -23.37 -10.17 -7.95
C SER A 313 -21.93 -10.57 -7.59
N TYR A 314 -21.10 -9.62 -7.16
CA TYR A 314 -19.73 -9.89 -6.69
C TYR A 314 -19.72 -10.51 -5.28
N ALA A 315 -20.59 -10.05 -4.40
CA ALA A 315 -20.72 -10.64 -3.07
C ALA A 315 -21.18 -12.10 -3.14
N ASP A 316 -22.14 -12.41 -4.00
CA ASP A 316 -22.69 -13.77 -4.19
C ASP A 316 -21.63 -14.74 -4.74
N VAL A 317 -20.68 -14.28 -5.55
CA VAL A 317 -19.55 -15.11 -6.01
C VAL A 317 -18.37 -15.12 -5.05
N GLY A 318 -18.46 -14.45 -3.91
CA GLY A 318 -17.52 -14.53 -2.79
C GLY A 318 -16.29 -13.63 -2.92
N VAL A 319 -16.37 -12.51 -3.64
CA VAL A 319 -15.37 -11.44 -3.56
C VAL A 319 -15.30 -10.94 -2.12
N ASP A 320 -14.09 -10.82 -1.56
CA ASP A 320 -13.93 -10.45 -0.15
C ASP A 320 -14.09 -8.96 0.09
N GLN A 321 -13.61 -8.15 -0.86
CA GLN A 321 -13.67 -6.70 -0.74
C GLN A 321 -13.90 -6.04 -2.09
N MET A 322 -14.80 -5.05 -2.12
CA MET A 322 -14.96 -4.10 -3.20
C MET A 322 -14.35 -2.76 -2.80
N ILE A 323 -13.54 -2.19 -3.67
CA ILE A 323 -12.85 -0.92 -3.43
C ILE A 323 -13.32 0.08 -4.47
N PHE A 324 -13.67 1.30 -4.04
CA PHE A 324 -14.31 2.29 -4.90
C PHE A 324 -13.37 3.43 -5.28
N ILE A 325 -13.24 3.64 -6.58
CA ILE A 325 -12.59 4.81 -7.19
C ILE A 325 -13.66 5.87 -7.37
N GLN A 326 -13.56 6.95 -6.63
CA GLN A 326 -14.53 8.05 -6.68
C GLN A 326 -13.84 9.41 -6.81
N GLN A 327 -12.67 9.61 -6.21
CA GLN A 327 -11.83 10.77 -6.41
C GLN A 327 -11.03 10.54 -7.70
N SER A 328 -11.63 10.87 -8.84
CA SER A 328 -11.06 10.65 -10.17
C SER A 328 -11.51 11.75 -11.14
N GLY A 329 -10.60 12.13 -12.04
CA GLY A 329 -10.84 13.21 -13.00
C GLY A 329 -11.30 14.49 -12.32
N MET A 330 -12.36 15.08 -12.84
CA MET A 330 -12.97 16.31 -12.31
C MET A 330 -14.20 16.05 -11.42
N ASN A 331 -14.32 14.85 -10.81
CA ASN A 331 -15.42 14.58 -9.90
C ASN A 331 -15.38 15.54 -8.71
N LYS A 332 -16.51 16.18 -8.42
CA LYS A 332 -16.59 17.20 -7.39
C LYS A 332 -16.63 16.57 -5.99
N HIS A 333 -15.95 17.19 -5.05
CA HIS A 333 -15.93 16.79 -3.63
C HIS A 333 -17.35 16.61 -3.07
N GLU A 334 -18.24 17.57 -3.30
CA GLU A 334 -19.61 17.56 -2.80
C GLU A 334 -20.38 16.35 -3.34
N HIS A 335 -20.24 16.05 -4.65
CA HIS A 335 -20.89 14.89 -5.26
C HIS A 335 -20.36 13.56 -4.73
N ILE A 336 -19.06 13.49 -4.43
CA ILE A 336 -18.44 12.30 -3.81
C ILE A 336 -19.03 12.08 -2.43
N CYS A 337 -19.11 13.12 -1.60
CA CYS A 337 -19.67 13.03 -0.24
C CYS A 337 -21.16 12.62 -0.27
N GLU A 338 -21.98 13.27 -1.09
CA GLU A 338 -23.40 12.90 -1.27
C GLU A 338 -23.57 11.44 -1.71
N ALA A 339 -22.73 10.99 -2.68
CA ALA A 339 -22.78 9.62 -3.17
C ALA A 339 -22.39 8.61 -2.08
N MET A 340 -21.40 8.92 -1.23
CA MET A 340 -21.00 8.07 -0.11
C MET A 340 -22.10 7.96 0.95
N GLU A 341 -22.75 9.06 1.30
CA GLU A 341 -23.87 9.07 2.27
C GLU A 341 -25.05 8.24 1.74
N LEU A 342 -25.44 8.45 0.49
CA LEU A 342 -26.52 7.70 -0.13
C LEU A 342 -26.18 6.20 -0.25
N PHE A 343 -24.94 5.87 -0.64
CA PHE A 343 -24.44 4.51 -0.70
C PHE A 343 -24.48 3.82 0.68
N ALA A 344 -23.99 4.49 1.70
CA ALA A 344 -23.96 3.96 3.06
C ALA A 344 -25.37 3.70 3.61
N LYS A 345 -26.33 4.56 3.29
CA LYS A 345 -27.71 4.42 3.72
C LYS A 345 -28.46 3.31 2.97
N GLU A 346 -28.35 3.28 1.62
CA GLU A 346 -29.26 2.50 0.79
C GLU A 346 -28.63 1.19 0.23
N VAL A 347 -27.29 1.09 0.15
CA VAL A 347 -26.60 -0.03 -0.50
C VAL A 347 -25.80 -0.88 0.49
N MET A 348 -25.00 -0.23 1.31
CA MET A 348 -24.05 -0.88 2.23
C MET A 348 -24.68 -1.90 3.17
N PRO A 349 -25.85 -1.67 3.81
CA PRO A 349 -26.41 -2.62 4.77
C PRO A 349 -26.62 -4.02 4.19
N THR A 350 -27.14 -4.11 2.97
CA THR A 350 -27.38 -5.40 2.28
C THR A 350 -26.07 -6.17 2.04
N LEU A 351 -24.97 -5.48 1.77
CA LEU A 351 -23.67 -6.09 1.45
C LEU A 351 -22.93 -6.55 2.72
N LYS A 352 -23.22 -5.94 3.87
CA LYS A 352 -22.58 -6.24 5.16
C LYS A 352 -23.38 -7.20 6.05
N GLU A 353 -24.64 -7.48 5.76
CA GLU A 353 -25.57 -8.22 6.63
C GLU A 353 -25.01 -9.52 7.20
N ARG A 354 -24.18 -10.25 6.45
CA ARG A 354 -23.58 -11.53 6.87
C ARG A 354 -22.06 -11.54 6.81
N GLU A 355 -21.43 -10.38 6.82
CA GLU A 355 -19.99 -10.32 6.62
C GLU A 355 -19.20 -10.99 7.74
N ASP A 356 -19.57 -10.79 8.98
CA ASP A 356 -18.89 -11.39 10.15
C ASP A 356 -18.99 -12.92 10.12
N GLU A 357 -20.17 -13.47 9.79
CA GLU A 357 -20.36 -14.91 9.63
C GLU A 357 -19.52 -15.47 8.48
N ARG A 358 -19.46 -14.75 7.35
CA ARG A 358 -18.66 -15.12 6.20
C ARG A 358 -17.17 -15.14 6.54
N ILE A 359 -16.68 -14.11 7.23
CA ILE A 359 -15.27 -14.01 7.67
C ILE A 359 -14.95 -15.17 8.62
N LYS A 360 -15.80 -15.43 9.61
CA LYS A 360 -15.61 -16.51 10.58
C LYS A 360 -15.50 -17.86 9.87
N LYS A 361 -16.48 -18.19 9.02
CA LYS A 361 -16.49 -19.44 8.24
C LYS A 361 -15.24 -19.59 7.37
N LYS A 362 -14.85 -18.52 6.66
CA LYS A 362 -13.63 -18.51 5.83
C LYS A 362 -12.38 -18.74 6.67
N THR A 363 -12.27 -18.10 7.82
CA THR A 363 -11.13 -18.26 8.73
C THR A 363 -11.02 -19.70 9.23
N GLU A 364 -12.11 -20.31 9.66
CA GLU A 364 -12.15 -21.70 10.10
C GLU A 364 -11.78 -22.67 8.96
N GLU A 365 -12.32 -22.46 7.76
CA GLU A 365 -12.03 -23.28 6.58
C GLU A 365 -10.56 -23.23 6.17
N LEU A 366 -9.95 -22.03 6.20
CA LEU A 366 -8.59 -21.83 5.70
C LEU A 366 -7.50 -22.14 6.74
N ALA A 367 -7.82 -22.16 8.03
CA ALA A 367 -6.84 -22.37 9.10
C ALA A 367 -5.89 -23.55 8.85
N PRO A 368 -6.32 -24.79 8.53
CA PRO A 368 -5.41 -25.90 8.34
C PRO A 368 -4.48 -25.72 7.12
N PHE A 369 -4.94 -25.05 6.07
CA PHE A 369 -4.13 -24.77 4.89
C PHE A 369 -3.08 -23.67 5.17
N ILE A 370 -3.46 -22.65 5.93
CA ILE A 370 -2.56 -21.58 6.37
C ILE A 370 -1.45 -22.14 7.25
N ASP A 371 -1.78 -22.98 8.23
CA ASP A 371 -0.81 -23.64 9.10
C ASP A 371 0.19 -24.51 8.32
N ALA A 372 -0.32 -25.24 7.32
CA ALA A 372 0.53 -26.05 6.44
C ALA A 372 1.43 -25.17 5.55
N ALA A 373 0.92 -24.06 5.02
CA ALA A 373 1.69 -23.11 4.22
C ALA A 373 2.82 -22.46 5.01
N LEU A 374 2.54 -22.03 6.25
CA LEU A 374 3.54 -21.43 7.14
C LEU A 374 4.68 -22.38 7.53
N LYS A 375 4.41 -23.71 7.57
CA LYS A 375 5.45 -24.72 7.81
C LYS A 375 6.38 -24.89 6.60
N ARG A 376 5.93 -24.60 5.38
CA ARG A 376 6.74 -24.67 4.15
C ARG A 376 7.67 -23.46 3.96
N LYS A 377 7.40 -22.34 4.65
CA LYS A 377 8.19 -21.13 4.48
C LYS A 377 9.64 -21.34 4.97
N PRO A 378 10.67 -21.10 4.12
CA PRO A 378 12.04 -21.00 4.56
C PRO A 378 12.18 -19.80 5.52
N ARG A 379 12.78 -20.02 6.68
CA ARG A 379 13.00 -18.96 7.67
C ARG A 379 14.47 -18.57 7.70
N MET A 380 14.74 -17.28 7.83
CA MET A 380 16.08 -16.81 8.17
C MET A 380 16.46 -17.36 9.57
N ALA A 381 17.71 -17.79 9.71
CA ALA A 381 18.22 -18.20 11.01
C ALA A 381 18.32 -17.01 11.95
N GLU A 382 17.90 -17.21 13.19
CA GLU A 382 18.15 -16.26 14.27
C GLU A 382 19.62 -16.32 14.67
N LEU A 383 20.18 -15.20 15.11
CA LEU A 383 21.53 -15.15 15.63
C LEU A 383 21.55 -15.55 17.11
N THR A 384 22.61 -16.28 17.53
CA THR A 384 22.92 -16.40 18.95
C THR A 384 23.53 -15.09 19.46
N ASP A 385 23.56 -14.89 20.77
CA ASP A 385 24.12 -13.67 21.37
C ASP A 385 25.57 -13.42 20.94
N GLU A 386 26.37 -14.51 20.79
CA GLU A 386 27.77 -14.46 20.38
C GLU A 386 27.92 -14.05 18.88
N GLN A 387 26.91 -14.30 18.06
CA GLN A 387 26.91 -13.94 16.65
C GLN A 387 26.48 -12.49 16.39
N VAL A 388 25.90 -11.83 17.40
CA VAL A 388 25.51 -10.42 17.26
C VAL A 388 26.75 -9.53 17.35
N PRO A 389 27.14 -8.83 16.28
CA PRO A 389 28.38 -8.08 16.27
C PRO A 389 28.27 -6.78 17.09
N ASN A 390 29.35 -6.41 17.73
CA ASN A 390 29.51 -5.07 18.28
C ASN A 390 29.68 -4.06 17.13
N VAL A 391 28.88 -3.01 17.16
CA VAL A 391 29.00 -1.89 16.20
C VAL A 391 29.66 -0.71 16.92
N GLU A 392 30.87 -0.40 16.53
CA GLU A 392 31.62 0.70 17.11
C GLU A 392 31.06 2.05 16.72
N SER A 393 31.15 3.02 17.62
CA SER A 393 30.84 4.42 17.31
C SER A 393 31.86 5.01 16.34
N ILE A 394 31.44 6.04 15.60
CA ILE A 394 32.33 6.72 14.66
C ILE A 394 33.57 7.29 15.36
N GLY A 395 33.45 7.74 16.60
CA GLY A 395 34.57 8.26 17.38
C GLY A 395 35.67 7.23 17.56
N ILE A 396 35.32 6.00 17.98
CA ILE A 396 36.28 4.88 18.14
C ILE A 396 36.97 4.56 16.80
N VAL A 397 36.22 4.53 15.71
CA VAL A 397 36.77 4.24 14.38
C VAL A 397 37.74 5.35 13.92
N LEU A 398 37.41 6.62 14.15
CA LEU A 398 38.27 7.75 13.80
C LEU A 398 39.52 7.79 14.66
N GLU A 399 39.43 7.58 15.97
CA GLU A 399 40.58 7.46 16.85
C GLU A 399 41.56 6.39 16.38
N ARG A 400 41.05 5.20 16.04
CA ARG A 400 41.86 4.10 15.55
C ARG A 400 42.57 4.42 14.24
N ARG A 401 41.88 5.10 13.30
CA ARG A 401 42.43 5.48 11.99
C ARG A 401 43.44 6.60 12.08
N ALA A 402 43.23 7.57 12.95
CA ALA A 402 44.07 8.75 13.05
C ALA A 402 45.21 8.60 14.08
N GLY A 403 45.17 7.58 14.92
CA GLY A 403 46.12 7.43 16.05
C GLY A 403 46.00 8.56 17.09
N LYS A 404 44.85 9.24 17.15
CA LYS A 404 44.59 10.39 18.01
C LYS A 404 43.21 10.21 18.67
N ASP A 405 43.01 10.91 19.80
CA ASP A 405 41.66 10.96 20.41
C ASP A 405 40.63 11.61 19.47
N TYR A 406 39.33 11.40 19.75
CA TYR A 406 38.25 11.83 18.87
C TYR A 406 38.21 13.35 18.65
N ALA A 407 38.47 14.12 19.71
CA ALA A 407 38.52 15.59 19.61
C ALA A 407 39.69 16.04 18.73
N SER A 408 40.89 15.44 18.91
CA SER A 408 42.07 15.70 18.10
C SER A 408 41.92 15.21 16.64
N ALA A 409 41.08 14.19 16.41
CA ALA A 409 40.75 13.68 15.07
C ALA A 409 39.66 14.50 14.33
N GLY A 410 39.23 15.65 14.93
CA GLY A 410 38.21 16.53 14.33
C GLY A 410 36.78 16.23 14.79
N GLY A 411 36.60 15.41 15.82
CA GLY A 411 35.29 15.15 16.43
C GLY A 411 34.71 16.38 17.13
N THR A 412 33.44 16.68 16.88
CA THR A 412 32.77 17.90 17.36
C THR A 412 32.03 17.71 18.68
N TYR A 413 31.63 16.49 19.01
CA TYR A 413 30.77 16.22 20.17
C TYR A 413 31.55 16.19 21.52
N ALA A 414 32.86 15.98 21.49
CA ALA A 414 33.72 15.92 22.66
C ALA A 414 34.39 17.26 23.02
N ASP A 415 34.29 18.25 22.14
CA ASP A 415 34.92 19.58 22.31
C ASP A 415 33.84 20.67 22.37
N PRO A 416 33.55 21.20 23.60
CA PRO A 416 32.54 22.22 23.75
C PRO A 416 32.90 23.55 23.05
N THR A 417 34.18 23.77 22.70
CA THR A 417 34.60 24.97 21.96
C THR A 417 34.26 24.88 20.46
N ARG A 418 33.94 23.70 19.95
CA ARG A 418 33.56 23.43 18.55
C ARG A 418 32.06 23.16 18.33
N GLY A 419 31.24 23.46 19.33
CA GLY A 419 29.78 23.42 19.19
C GLY A 419 29.06 22.17 19.74
N GLY A 420 29.73 21.29 20.46
CA GLY A 420 29.11 20.12 21.08
C GLY A 420 28.79 20.30 22.56
N ALA A 421 27.55 20.66 22.88
CA ALA A 421 27.07 20.72 24.27
C ALA A 421 26.21 19.49 24.64
N ILE A 422 26.63 18.29 24.27
CA ILE A 422 25.95 17.07 24.66
C ILE A 422 26.48 16.65 26.05
N PRO A 423 25.60 16.34 27.03
CA PRO A 423 26.03 15.75 28.29
C PRO A 423 26.74 14.43 28.03
N MET A 424 28.03 14.38 28.26
CA MET A 424 28.84 13.17 28.02
C MET A 424 29.51 12.69 29.29
N ALA A 425 29.48 11.39 29.52
CA ALA A 425 30.36 10.73 30.45
C ALA A 425 31.78 10.56 29.85
N ASN A 426 32.80 10.48 30.66
CA ASN A 426 34.14 10.19 30.14
C ASN A 426 34.25 8.72 29.65
N ARG A 427 35.34 8.42 28.95
CA ARG A 427 35.57 7.10 28.32
C ARG A 427 35.59 5.94 29.35
N GLU A 428 36.10 6.17 30.55
CA GLU A 428 36.12 5.13 31.60
C GLU A 428 34.72 4.82 32.09
N THR A 429 33.85 5.83 32.20
CA THR A 429 32.43 5.66 32.56
C THR A 429 31.68 4.88 31.50
N PHE A 430 31.91 5.15 30.21
CA PHE A 430 31.34 4.38 29.10
C PHE A 430 31.82 2.92 29.11
N ALA A 431 33.14 2.70 29.35
CA ALA A 431 33.71 1.35 29.43
C ALA A 431 33.17 0.55 30.63
N LYS A 432 32.81 1.20 31.74
CA LYS A 432 32.13 0.55 32.87
C LYS A 432 30.69 0.17 32.52
N ALA A 433 29.96 1.06 31.85
CA ALA A 433 28.57 0.83 31.42
C ALA A 433 28.47 -0.33 30.41
N ALA A 434 29.42 -0.47 29.50
CA ALA A 434 29.47 -1.54 28.52
C ALA A 434 29.62 -2.96 29.11
N LYS A 435 29.93 -3.08 30.41
CA LYS A 435 30.02 -4.35 31.14
C LYS A 435 28.71 -4.75 31.81
N VAL A 436 27.68 -3.90 31.71
CA VAL A 436 26.34 -4.09 32.26
C VAL A 436 25.42 -4.38 31.08
N GLY A 437 25.21 -5.64 30.74
CA GLY A 437 24.34 -5.96 29.58
C GLY A 437 23.95 -7.39 29.61
#